data_9961dd4c751a80a08f960ee79d56236e
#
_entry.id   9961dd4c751a80a08f960ee79d56236e
#
_cell.length_a   1.000
_cell.length_b   1.000
_cell.length_c   1.000
_cell.angle_alpha   90.00
_cell.angle_beta   90.00
_cell.angle_gamma   90.00
#
_symmetry.space_group_name_H-M   'P 1'
#
loop_
_entity.id
_entity.type
_entity.pdbx_description
1 polymer ?
#
loop_
_entity_poly.entity_id
_entity_poly.type
_entity_poly.pdbx_seq_one_letter_code
_entity_poly.pdbx_strand_id
1 'polypeptide(L)'
;MDKYGLIGYPLGHSFSVGYFNEKFSNEHINAKYINFEIPSIEDFAEVIESNPELRGLNVTIPYKEQVIPYLDSLSPEANAIGAVNVIRITRKGDKTHLKGFNSDVIGFTRSIEPLLERHHKKALIHGT
;
A
#
# COMPACT_ATOMS: atom_id res chain seq x y z
N MET A 1 -13.20 -10.09 1.79
CA MET A 1 -11.75 -10.35 1.65
C MET A 1 -11.00 -9.04 1.50
N ASP A 2 -10.01 -8.82 2.34
CA ASP A 2 -9.20 -7.62 2.24
C ASP A 2 -8.28 -7.71 1.04
N LYS A 3 -8.04 -6.56 0.42
CA LYS A 3 -7.13 -6.47 -0.73
C LYS A 3 -5.98 -5.53 -0.44
N TYR A 4 -4.83 -5.88 -0.96
CA TYR A 4 -3.64 -5.05 -0.92
C TYR A 4 -3.05 -5.06 -2.31
N GLY A 5 -2.18 -4.12 -2.62
CA GLY A 5 -1.65 -4.10 -3.95
C GLY A 5 -0.43 -3.25 -4.15
N LEU A 6 0.03 -3.23 -5.39
CA LEU A 6 1.18 -2.46 -5.83
C LEU A 6 0.74 -1.54 -6.95
N ILE A 7 1.03 -0.25 -6.83
CA ILE A 7 0.77 0.73 -7.88
C ILE A 7 2.08 1.15 -8.51
N GLY A 8 2.12 1.14 -9.83
CA GLY A 8 3.29 1.57 -10.58
C GLY A 8 3.06 1.39 -12.06
N TYR A 9 4.08 1.71 -12.87
CA TYR A 9 3.98 1.55 -14.29
C TYR A 9 5.35 1.71 -14.94
N PRO A 10 5.78 0.75 -15.76
CA PRO A 10 5.19 -0.57 -15.96
C PRO A 10 5.58 -1.49 -14.81
N LEU A 11 4.73 -2.44 -14.49
CA LEU A 11 5.02 -3.36 -13.40
C LEU A 11 5.61 -4.68 -13.88
N GLY A 12 5.21 -5.12 -15.07
CA GLY A 12 5.70 -6.37 -15.61
C GLY A 12 5.47 -7.51 -14.64
N HIS A 13 6.49 -8.31 -14.43
CA HIS A 13 6.42 -9.38 -13.43
C HIS A 13 6.64 -8.78 -12.06
N SER A 14 5.71 -8.99 -11.18
CA SER A 14 5.82 -8.49 -9.84
C SER A 14 6.08 -9.64 -8.89
N PHE A 15 7.26 -9.65 -8.30
CA PHE A 15 7.59 -10.60 -7.27
C PHE A 15 6.62 -10.49 -6.10
N SER A 16 6.17 -9.28 -5.80
CA SER A 16 5.32 -9.03 -4.65
C SER A 16 4.00 -9.78 -4.70
N VAL A 17 3.41 -9.90 -5.90
CA VAL A 17 2.12 -10.58 -6.01
C VAL A 17 2.24 -12.03 -5.57
N GLY A 18 3.22 -12.75 -6.10
CA GLY A 18 3.39 -14.14 -5.71
C GLY A 18 3.77 -14.29 -4.25
N TYR A 19 4.70 -13.45 -3.80
CA TYR A 19 5.18 -13.53 -2.43
C TYR A 19 4.04 -13.31 -1.41
N PHE A 20 3.27 -12.25 -1.58
CA PHE A 20 2.26 -11.93 -0.59
C PHE A 20 1.06 -12.87 -0.67
N ASN A 21 0.68 -13.29 -1.87
CA ASN A 21 -0.43 -14.23 -1.97
C ASN A 21 -0.07 -15.58 -1.34
N GLU A 22 1.18 -16.02 -1.52
CA GLU A 22 1.62 -17.24 -0.88
C GLU A 22 1.65 -17.08 0.63
N LYS A 23 2.11 -15.93 1.11
CA LYS A 23 2.15 -15.67 2.54
C LYS A 23 0.75 -15.66 3.13
N PHE A 24 -0.20 -15.00 2.46
CA PHE A 24 -1.57 -14.97 2.93
C PHE A 24 -2.14 -16.37 3.02
N SER A 25 -1.88 -17.20 2.02
CA SER A 25 -2.39 -18.56 1.99
C SER A 25 -1.77 -19.38 3.12
N ASN A 26 -0.46 -19.28 3.29
CA ASN A 26 0.24 -20.07 4.29
C ASN A 26 -0.17 -19.70 5.71
N GLU A 27 -0.54 -18.46 5.93
CA GLU A 27 -0.91 -17.98 7.26
C GLU A 27 -2.41 -17.91 7.44
N HIS A 28 -3.16 -18.42 6.47
CA HIS A 28 -4.64 -18.45 6.52
C HIS A 28 -5.23 -17.05 6.68
N ILE A 29 -4.61 -16.06 6.04
CA ILE A 29 -5.10 -14.69 6.05
C ILE A 29 -6.05 -14.52 4.88
N ASN A 30 -7.25 -14.02 5.16
CA ASN A 30 -8.25 -13.80 4.12
C ASN A 30 -7.97 -12.49 3.40
N ALA A 31 -6.95 -12.48 2.55
CA ALA A 31 -6.53 -11.28 1.84
C ALA A 31 -5.93 -11.66 0.49
N LYS A 32 -5.82 -10.68 -0.40
CA LYS A 32 -5.30 -10.87 -1.73
C LYS A 32 -4.42 -9.69 -2.12
N TYR A 33 -3.33 -9.96 -2.82
CA TYR A 33 -2.41 -8.92 -3.29
C TYR A 33 -2.51 -8.82 -4.80
N ILE A 34 -2.66 -7.61 -5.33
CA ILE A 34 -2.94 -7.37 -6.75
C ILE A 34 -2.01 -6.29 -7.29
N ASN A 35 -1.57 -6.43 -8.53
CA ASN A 35 -0.87 -5.37 -9.23
C ASN A 35 -1.90 -4.42 -9.84
N PHE A 36 -1.70 -3.12 -9.60
CA PHE A 36 -2.48 -2.08 -10.24
C PHE A 36 -1.53 -1.29 -11.14
N GLU A 37 -1.43 -1.73 -12.37
CA GLU A 37 -0.55 -1.08 -13.33
C GLU A 37 -1.33 0.03 -14.02
N ILE A 38 -1.07 1.27 -13.59
CA ILE A 38 -1.82 2.41 -14.11
C ILE A 38 -0.89 3.29 -14.94
N PRO A 39 -1.25 3.55 -16.20
CA PRO A 39 -0.40 4.37 -17.08
C PRO A 39 -0.37 5.84 -16.68
N SER A 40 -1.28 6.29 -15.85
CA SER A 40 -1.34 7.67 -15.41
C SER A 40 -1.73 7.73 -13.96
N ILE A 41 -1.15 8.69 -13.21
CA ILE A 41 -1.54 8.88 -11.81
C ILE A 41 -3.02 9.27 -11.70
N GLU A 42 -3.59 9.81 -12.76
CA GLU A 42 -5.00 10.17 -12.73
C GLU A 42 -5.91 8.96 -12.57
N ASP A 43 -5.41 7.77 -12.87
CA ASP A 43 -6.18 6.55 -12.68
C ASP A 43 -6.21 6.10 -11.22
N PHE A 44 -5.44 6.74 -10.36
CA PHE A 44 -5.34 6.33 -8.96
C PHE A 44 -6.69 6.39 -8.25
N ALA A 45 -7.44 7.47 -8.48
CA ALA A 45 -8.75 7.61 -7.81
C ALA A 45 -9.67 6.46 -8.18
N GLU A 46 -9.63 6.04 -9.43
CA GLU A 46 -10.49 4.93 -9.86
C GLU A 46 -10.09 3.63 -9.19
N VAL A 47 -8.80 3.40 -8.98
CA VAL A 47 -8.34 2.21 -8.28
C VAL A 47 -8.97 2.15 -6.89
N ILE A 48 -8.98 3.28 -6.20
CA ILE A 48 -9.55 3.34 -4.85
C ILE A 48 -11.06 3.10 -4.90
N GLU A 49 -11.75 3.73 -5.84
CA GLU A 49 -13.21 3.65 -5.90
C GLU A 49 -13.68 2.29 -6.38
N SER A 50 -12.95 1.68 -7.29
CA SER A 50 -13.36 0.40 -7.86
C SER A 50 -13.04 -0.78 -6.95
N ASN A 51 -12.29 -0.55 -5.89
CA ASN A 51 -11.85 -1.62 -5.01
C ASN A 51 -12.18 -1.29 -3.57
N PRO A 52 -13.46 -1.39 -3.18
CA PRO A 52 -13.86 -1.02 -1.82
C PRO A 52 -13.24 -1.88 -0.74
N GLU A 53 -12.69 -3.03 -1.11
CA GLU A 53 -12.04 -3.93 -0.16
C GLU A 53 -10.55 -3.62 0.02
N LEU A 54 -10.04 -2.66 -0.74
CA LEU A 54 -8.62 -2.34 -0.71
C LEU A 54 -8.27 -1.65 0.61
N ARG A 55 -7.25 -2.19 1.29
CA ARG A 55 -6.83 -1.70 2.60
C ARG A 55 -5.46 -1.06 2.59
N GLY A 56 -4.64 -1.37 1.62
CA GLY A 56 -3.32 -0.80 1.57
C GLY A 56 -2.66 -1.01 0.23
N LEU A 57 -1.68 -0.15 -0.07
CA LEU A 57 -0.97 -0.20 -1.33
C LEU A 57 0.50 0.06 -1.09
N ASN A 58 1.33 -0.65 -1.84
CA ASN A 58 2.71 -0.23 -2.04
C ASN A 58 2.73 0.65 -3.27
N VAL A 59 3.62 1.62 -3.29
CA VAL A 59 3.76 2.53 -4.42
C VAL A 59 5.17 2.45 -4.93
N THR A 60 5.33 2.25 -6.24
CA THR A 60 6.65 2.23 -6.85
C THR A 60 6.70 3.26 -7.97
N ILE A 61 7.81 3.30 -8.69
CA ILE A 61 7.98 4.31 -9.75
C ILE A 61 6.89 4.16 -10.80
N PRO A 62 6.45 5.28 -11.35
CA PRO A 62 6.93 6.64 -11.15
C PRO A 62 6.09 7.44 -10.15
N TYR A 63 5.31 6.79 -9.29
CA TYR A 63 4.24 7.44 -8.57
C TYR A 63 4.52 7.78 -7.11
N LYS A 64 5.73 7.54 -6.63
CA LYS A 64 6.03 7.78 -5.22
C LYS A 64 5.84 9.24 -4.80
N GLU A 65 6.04 10.16 -5.72
CA GLU A 65 5.82 11.57 -5.45
C GLU A 65 4.49 12.06 -6.01
N GLN A 66 4.13 11.54 -7.18
CA GLN A 66 2.93 12.00 -7.85
C GLN A 66 1.66 11.68 -7.11
N VAL A 67 1.70 10.68 -6.23
CA VAL A 67 0.51 10.25 -5.51
C VAL A 67 0.19 11.17 -4.33
N ILE A 68 1.15 11.96 -3.88
CA ILE A 68 0.99 12.76 -2.67
C ILE A 68 -0.23 13.68 -2.71
N PRO A 69 -0.48 14.42 -3.81
CA PRO A 69 -1.65 15.31 -3.83
C PRO A 69 -2.99 14.59 -3.70
N TYR A 70 -3.00 13.27 -3.88
CA TYR A 70 -4.22 12.49 -3.80
C TYR A 70 -4.49 11.94 -2.40
N LEU A 71 -3.57 12.18 -1.47
CA LEU A 71 -3.65 11.61 -0.13
C LEU A 71 -4.19 12.63 0.86
N ASP A 72 -4.82 12.13 1.91
CA ASP A 72 -5.40 13.00 2.93
C ASP A 72 -4.38 13.42 3.97
N SER A 73 -3.39 12.58 4.24
CA SER A 73 -2.36 12.92 5.22
C SER A 73 -1.10 12.12 4.92
N LEU A 74 0.00 12.52 5.55
CA LEU A 74 1.29 11.87 5.42
C LEU A 74 1.88 11.62 6.79
N SER A 75 2.63 10.52 6.91
CA SER A 75 3.42 10.32 8.12
C SER A 75 4.54 11.36 8.15
N PRO A 76 5.13 11.60 9.34
CA PRO A 76 6.24 12.55 9.41
C PRO A 76 7.39 12.19 8.49
N GLU A 77 7.70 10.90 8.36
CA GLU A 77 8.78 10.46 7.48
C GLU A 77 8.47 10.73 6.02
N ALA A 78 7.25 10.41 5.60
CA ALA A 78 6.87 10.64 4.21
C ALA A 78 6.88 12.14 3.89
N ASN A 79 6.43 12.95 4.84
CA ASN A 79 6.41 14.37 4.64
C ASN A 79 7.83 14.95 4.53
N ALA A 80 8.73 14.47 5.38
CA ALA A 80 10.11 14.96 5.39
C ALA A 80 10.84 14.56 4.10
N ILE A 81 10.61 13.35 3.63
CA ILE A 81 11.28 12.84 2.44
C ILE A 81 10.63 13.36 1.16
N GLY A 82 9.33 13.60 1.19
CA GLY A 82 8.60 14.04 0.03
C GLY A 82 8.26 12.91 -0.93
N ALA A 83 8.14 11.70 -0.43
CA ALA A 83 7.81 10.54 -1.24
C ALA A 83 7.08 9.51 -0.40
N VAL A 84 6.19 8.76 -1.04
CA VAL A 84 5.35 7.78 -0.39
C VAL A 84 5.55 6.44 -1.06
N ASN A 85 5.81 5.39 -0.28
CA ASN A 85 5.89 4.05 -0.83
C ASN A 85 4.86 3.10 -0.23
N VAL A 86 4.10 3.56 0.76
CA VAL A 86 3.01 2.77 1.36
C VAL A 86 1.83 3.69 1.60
N ILE A 87 0.64 3.23 1.27
CA ILE A 87 -0.59 3.97 1.53
C ILE A 87 -1.52 3.08 2.35
N ARG A 88 -2.01 3.62 3.46
CA ARG A 88 -3.03 2.96 4.24
C ARG A 88 -4.39 3.54 3.89
N ILE A 89 -5.35 2.68 3.63
CA ILE A 89 -6.69 3.08 3.27
C ILE A 89 -7.62 2.71 4.39
N THR A 90 -8.24 3.71 5.00
CA THR A 90 -9.19 3.52 6.09
C THR A 90 -10.56 3.96 5.61
N ARG A 91 -11.56 3.11 5.85
CA ARG A 91 -12.92 3.44 5.41
C ARG A 91 -13.84 3.39 6.61
N LYS A 92 -14.63 4.47 6.76
CA LYS A 92 -15.63 4.56 7.83
C LYS A 92 -16.89 5.09 7.21
N GLY A 93 -17.91 4.24 7.14
CA GLY A 93 -19.12 4.59 6.47
C GLY A 93 -18.86 4.87 5.01
N ASP A 94 -19.23 6.04 4.54
CA ASP A 94 -18.97 6.42 3.16
C ASP A 94 -17.72 7.28 3.01
N LYS A 95 -16.93 7.41 4.07
CA LYS A 95 -15.72 8.23 4.02
C LYS A 95 -14.49 7.35 3.89
N THR A 96 -13.55 7.81 3.07
CA THR A 96 -12.29 7.12 2.84
C THR A 96 -11.15 8.05 3.18
N HIS A 97 -10.21 7.57 3.98
CA HIS A 97 -9.02 8.33 4.36
C HIS A 97 -7.78 7.61 3.86
N LEU A 98 -6.92 8.35 3.17
CA LEU A 98 -5.69 7.82 2.58
C LEU A 98 -4.52 8.45 3.27
N LYS A 99 -3.69 7.64 3.93
CA LYS A 99 -2.51 8.12 4.60
C LYS A 99 -1.27 7.50 3.99
N GLY A 100 -0.31 8.35 3.64
CA GLY A 100 0.93 7.90 3.03
C GLY A 100 2.06 7.77 4.03
N PHE A 101 2.89 6.77 3.80
CA PHE A 101 4.04 6.46 4.64
C PHE A 101 5.26 6.25 3.76
N ASN A 102 6.44 6.41 4.36
CA ASN A 102 7.67 6.04 3.70
C ASN A 102 8.46 5.14 4.62
N SER A 103 8.61 3.88 4.23
CA SER A 103 9.29 2.89 5.03
C SER A 103 10.74 2.69 4.62
N ASP A 104 11.22 3.45 3.63
CA ASP A 104 12.59 3.28 3.15
C ASP A 104 13.61 3.54 4.24
N VAL A 105 13.29 4.48 5.13
CA VAL A 105 14.22 4.82 6.22
C VAL A 105 14.25 3.75 7.29
N ILE A 106 13.25 2.87 7.33
CA ILE A 106 13.15 1.87 8.37
C ILE A 106 13.61 0.51 7.87
N GLY A 107 13.29 0.21 6.63
CA GLY A 107 13.61 -1.09 6.09
C GLY A 107 12.69 -1.35 4.93
N PHE A 108 13.26 -1.25 3.77
CA PHE A 108 12.47 -1.32 2.57
C PHE A 108 11.74 -2.64 2.40
N THR A 109 12.29 -3.70 2.94
CA THR A 109 11.67 -5.01 2.78
C THR A 109 10.34 -5.11 3.50
N ARG A 110 10.03 -4.10 4.28
CA ARG A 110 8.80 -4.13 5.06
C ARG A 110 7.76 -3.19 4.56
N SER A 111 7.81 -2.84 3.29
CA SER A 111 6.90 -1.82 2.78
C SER A 111 5.45 -2.12 3.09
N ILE A 112 5.03 -3.37 3.09
CA ILE A 112 3.64 -3.68 3.41
C ILE A 112 3.47 -4.44 4.71
N GLU A 113 4.53 -5.02 5.24
CA GLU A 113 4.42 -5.82 6.45
C GLU A 113 3.90 -5.03 7.65
N PRO A 114 4.28 -3.76 7.83
CA PRO A 114 3.71 -2.99 8.93
C PRO A 114 2.20 -2.92 8.90
N LEU A 115 1.61 -2.87 7.72
CA LEU A 115 0.16 -2.87 7.59
C LEU A 115 -0.43 -4.20 8.02
N LEU A 116 0.21 -5.29 7.61
CA LEU A 116 -0.27 -6.62 7.96
C LEU A 116 -0.17 -6.86 9.44
N GLU A 117 0.96 -6.52 10.03
CA GLU A 117 1.18 -6.77 11.45
C GLU A 117 0.23 -5.97 12.32
N ARG A 118 0.00 -4.72 11.94
CA ARG A 118 -0.92 -3.89 12.68
C ARG A 118 -2.34 -4.46 12.63
N HIS A 119 -2.66 -5.04 11.51
CA HIS A 119 -3.99 -5.59 11.30
C HIS A 119 -4.19 -6.87 12.10
N HIS A 120 -3.16 -7.69 12.20
CA HIS A 120 -3.28 -9.02 12.77
C HIS A 120 -2.61 -9.18 14.11
N LYS A 121 -1.92 -8.26 14.56
CA LYS A 121 -1.26 -8.34 15.76
C LYS A 121 -0.27 -7.45 16.02
N LYS A 122 0.22 -7.10 16.01
CA LYS A 122 1.05 -6.45 16.32
C LYS A 122 2.19 -6.25 15.99
N ALA A 123 2.55 -5.87 15.91
CA ALA A 123 3.44 -5.70 15.58
C ALA A 123 4.60 -5.61 15.64
N LEU A 124 4.91 -5.48 15.54
CA LEU A 124 5.84 -5.48 15.49
C LEU A 124 6.73 -5.08 15.03
N ILE A 125 6.91 -4.58 14.81
CA ILE A 125 7.47 -4.30 14.35
C ILE A 125 8.40 -4.23 14.30
N HIS A 126 8.84 -4.25 14.08
CA HIS A 126 9.68 -4.24 13.98
C HIS A 126 10.32 -3.62 13.64
N GLY A 127 10.42 -3.23 13.68
CA GLY A 127 10.85 -2.62 13.32
C GLY A 127 11.26 -2.17 13.25
N THR A 128 11.13 -2.09 13.35
CA THR A 128 11.37 -1.58 13.20
C THR A 128 11.57 -1.34 13.33
#